data_f421662337777443443644bbf3cd2bbc
#
_entry.id   f421662337777443443644bbf3cd2bbc
#
_cell.length_a   1.000
_cell.length_b   1.000
_cell.length_c   1.000
_cell.angle_alpha   90.00
_cell.angle_beta   90.00
_cell.angle_gamma   90.00
#
_symmetry.space_group_name_H-M   'P 1'
#
loop_
_entity.id
_entity.type
_entity.pdbx_description
1 polymer ?
#
loop_
_entity_poly.entity_id
_entity_poly.type
_entity_poly.pdbx_seq_one_letter_code
_entity_poly.pdbx_strand_id
1 'polypeptide(L)'
;GRIVYIFGSNGNMEGYFNRAAALEHMDYDLLVLDSLDCSITLFVPTEFGSLIYQAIDEFDQGNYVKSGETWQKVMDIDGNYDLAYIGIGRSLLRQEKYHEAMKYFVLKYDDENYSKAYKQYRKEWVEEHIVIIVIVILALFLIPLGIGKIRRLKYEIDTADIFRV
;
A
#
# COMPACT_ATOMS: atom_id res chain seq x y z
N GLY A 1 -3.90 -15.17 2.51
CA GLY A 1 -3.08 -15.07 3.72
C GLY A 1 -1.61 -15.07 3.37
N ARG A 2 -0.78 -14.39 4.16
CA ARG A 2 0.68 -14.42 4.01
C ARG A 2 1.28 -15.23 5.14
N ILE A 3 2.35 -15.97 4.84
CA ILE A 3 3.09 -16.70 5.86
C ILE A 3 3.87 -15.68 6.69
N VAL A 4 3.62 -15.66 7.99
CA VAL A 4 4.29 -14.75 8.95
C VAL A 4 5.66 -15.30 9.30
N TYR A 5 5.73 -16.57 9.67
CA TYR A 5 6.97 -17.32 9.92
C TYR A 5 6.73 -18.82 9.77
N ILE A 6 7.80 -19.58 9.63
CA ILE A 6 7.79 -21.04 9.55
C ILE A 6 8.69 -21.55 10.64
N PHE A 7 8.22 -22.51 11.42
CA PHE A 7 8.99 -23.18 12.48
C PHE A 7 8.58 -24.65 12.58
N GLY A 8 9.39 -25.41 13.30
CA GLY A 8 9.22 -26.84 13.43
C GLY A 8 9.74 -27.62 12.23
N SER A 9 10.12 -28.85 12.45
CA SER A 9 10.56 -29.82 11.43
C SER A 9 10.37 -31.23 11.95
N ASN A 10 10.70 -32.24 11.16
CA ASN A 10 10.66 -33.64 11.60
C ASN A 10 11.94 -33.95 12.39
N GLY A 11 11.80 -34.50 13.61
CA GLY A 11 12.91 -34.89 14.45
C GLY A 11 12.60 -34.87 15.95
N ASN A 12 13.62 -35.19 16.76
CA ASN A 12 13.51 -35.33 18.21
C ASN A 12 14.13 -34.14 18.98
N MET A 13 14.41 -33.04 18.30
CA MET A 13 14.90 -31.83 18.95
C MET A 13 13.74 -30.98 19.44
N GLU A 14 14.01 -30.11 20.42
CA GLU A 14 13.03 -29.14 20.89
C GLU A 14 12.48 -28.29 19.75
N GLY A 15 11.17 -28.18 19.67
CA GLY A 15 10.49 -27.49 18.58
C GLY A 15 10.34 -28.31 17.28
N TYR A 16 10.77 -29.59 17.28
CA TYR A 16 10.58 -30.56 16.19
C TYR A 16 9.49 -31.57 16.57
N PHE A 17 8.94 -32.28 15.59
CA PHE A 17 7.85 -33.23 15.79
C PHE A 17 8.11 -34.47 14.98
N ASN A 18 7.81 -35.64 15.56
CA ASN A 18 7.84 -36.92 14.84
C ASN A 18 6.54 -37.17 14.08
N ARG A 19 5.39 -36.82 14.70
CA ARG A 19 4.08 -36.84 14.06
C ARG A 19 3.13 -35.85 14.70
N ALA A 20 3.16 -34.59 14.22
CA ALA A 20 2.19 -33.58 14.61
C ALA A 20 0.78 -34.04 14.18
N ALA A 21 -0.08 -34.33 15.13
CA ALA A 21 -1.42 -34.87 14.93
C ALA A 21 -2.53 -33.84 15.08
N ALA A 22 -2.30 -32.83 15.91
CA ALA A 22 -3.23 -31.72 16.13
C ALA A 22 -2.46 -30.44 16.42
N LEU A 23 -3.09 -29.32 16.04
CA LEU A 23 -2.61 -27.99 16.28
C LEU A 23 -3.80 -27.14 16.73
N GLU A 24 -3.61 -26.46 17.85
CA GLU A 24 -4.61 -25.56 18.42
C GLU A 24 -3.92 -24.28 18.91
N HIS A 25 -4.62 -23.19 18.96
CA HIS A 25 -4.12 -21.93 19.48
C HIS A 25 -4.95 -21.45 20.66
N MET A 26 -4.29 -20.81 21.59
CA MET A 26 -4.89 -20.15 22.74
C MET A 26 -4.32 -18.73 22.78
N ASP A 27 -5.13 -17.75 22.37
CA ASP A 27 -4.68 -16.39 22.03
C ASP A 27 -3.56 -16.42 20.97
N TYR A 28 -2.34 -16.04 21.34
CA TYR A 28 -1.17 -16.08 20.45
C TYR A 28 -0.26 -17.27 20.68
N ASP A 29 -0.53 -18.08 21.67
CA ASP A 29 0.21 -19.29 21.97
C ASP A 29 -0.25 -20.42 21.05
N LEU A 30 0.67 -21.28 20.63
CA LEU A 30 0.39 -22.39 19.76
C LEU A 30 0.69 -23.72 20.48
N LEU A 31 -0.32 -24.57 20.55
CA LEU A 31 -0.23 -25.93 21.09
C LEU A 31 -0.10 -26.93 19.95
N VAL A 32 0.93 -27.75 19.98
CA VAL A 32 1.13 -28.83 19.02
C VAL A 32 1.16 -30.16 19.75
N LEU A 33 0.26 -31.08 19.35
CA LEU A 33 0.22 -32.45 19.85
C LEU A 33 1.06 -33.34 18.93
N ASP A 34 2.09 -33.97 19.48
CA ASP A 34 2.80 -35.07 18.81
C ASP A 34 2.23 -36.42 19.28
N SER A 35 1.63 -37.14 18.35
CA SER A 35 0.98 -38.42 18.67
C SER A 35 1.95 -39.60 18.73
N LEU A 36 3.17 -39.48 18.20
CA LEU A 36 4.17 -40.52 18.29
C LEU A 36 4.92 -40.43 19.63
N ASP A 37 5.26 -39.23 20.04
CA ASP A 37 5.99 -38.96 21.29
C ASP A 37 5.04 -38.77 22.50
N CYS A 38 3.71 -38.79 22.25
CA CYS A 38 2.68 -38.58 23.28
C CYS A 38 2.93 -37.27 24.06
N SER A 39 3.36 -36.24 23.39
CA SER A 39 3.75 -34.93 23.96
C SER A 39 2.91 -33.79 23.44
N ILE A 40 2.77 -32.74 24.25
CA ILE A 40 2.20 -31.46 23.87
C ILE A 40 3.28 -30.41 24.03
N THR A 41 3.59 -29.71 22.92
CA THR A 41 4.54 -28.60 22.93
C THR A 41 3.77 -27.30 22.85
N LEU A 42 4.07 -26.38 23.78
CA LEU A 42 3.55 -25.01 23.81
C LEU A 42 4.59 -24.07 23.22
N PHE A 43 4.22 -23.37 22.16
CA PHE A 43 5.01 -22.28 21.61
C PHE A 43 4.42 -20.94 22.05
N VAL A 44 5.26 -20.14 22.69
CA VAL A 44 4.91 -18.79 23.14
C VAL A 44 5.64 -17.80 22.24
N PRO A 45 4.95 -16.74 21.73
CA PRO A 45 5.61 -15.76 20.86
C PRO A 45 6.77 -15.07 21.60
N THR A 46 7.85 -14.87 20.87
CA THR A 46 8.92 -13.97 21.31
C THR A 46 8.45 -12.52 21.30
N GLU A 47 9.22 -11.58 21.82
CA GLU A 47 8.94 -10.15 21.71
C GLU A 47 8.69 -9.73 20.25
N PHE A 48 9.52 -10.19 19.33
CA PHE A 48 9.37 -9.97 17.90
C PHE A 48 8.03 -10.53 17.37
N GLY A 49 7.69 -11.77 17.73
CA GLY A 49 6.41 -12.38 17.34
C GLY A 49 5.20 -11.63 17.91
N SER A 50 5.29 -11.20 19.18
CA SER A 50 4.23 -10.43 19.84
C SER A 50 3.97 -9.09 19.16
N LEU A 51 5.02 -8.39 18.74
CA LEU A 51 4.89 -7.14 17.98
C LEU A 51 4.22 -7.35 16.62
N ILE A 52 4.50 -8.47 15.94
CA ILE A 52 3.85 -8.81 14.68
C ILE A 52 2.35 -9.02 14.87
N TYR A 53 1.96 -9.81 15.87
CA TYR A 53 0.55 -10.04 16.19
C TYR A 53 -0.15 -8.74 16.58
N GLN A 54 0.47 -7.94 17.44
CA GLN A 54 -0.06 -6.63 17.83
C GLN A 54 -0.28 -5.73 16.61
N ALA A 55 0.68 -5.65 15.70
CA ALA A 55 0.55 -4.82 14.51
C ALA A 55 -0.58 -5.27 13.57
N ILE A 56 -0.81 -6.59 13.47
CA ILE A 56 -1.91 -7.17 12.70
C ILE A 56 -3.24 -6.83 13.36
N ASP A 57 -3.38 -7.04 14.67
CA ASP A 57 -4.59 -6.74 15.41
C ASP A 57 -4.97 -5.26 15.36
N GLU A 58 -3.98 -4.39 15.54
CA GLU A 58 -4.20 -2.94 15.41
C GLU A 58 -4.71 -2.56 14.03
N PHE A 59 -4.19 -3.22 12.97
CA PHE A 59 -4.66 -3.03 11.61
C PHE A 59 -6.10 -3.50 11.43
N ASP A 60 -6.45 -4.68 11.94
CA ASP A 60 -7.78 -5.27 11.79
C ASP A 60 -8.84 -4.52 12.61
N GLN A 61 -8.43 -3.90 13.72
CA GLN A 61 -9.27 -2.98 14.50
C GLN A 61 -9.43 -1.59 13.85
N GLY A 62 -8.76 -1.31 12.74
CA GLY A 62 -8.79 -0.02 12.07
C GLY A 62 -7.81 1.03 12.64
N ASN A 63 -6.96 0.65 13.60
CA ASN A 63 -5.96 1.52 14.23
C ASN A 63 -4.71 1.64 13.34
N TYR A 64 -4.88 2.10 12.09
CA TYR A 64 -3.83 2.06 11.07
C TYR A 64 -2.56 2.84 11.42
N VAL A 65 -2.69 3.94 12.17
CA VAL A 65 -1.52 4.72 12.61
C VAL A 65 -0.67 3.89 13.57
N LYS A 66 -1.30 3.33 14.60
CA LYS A 66 -0.60 2.47 15.59
C LYS A 66 0.01 1.25 14.94
N SER A 67 -0.76 0.58 14.07
CA SER A 67 -0.25 -0.57 13.31
C SER A 67 1.03 -0.22 12.54
N GLY A 68 1.06 0.93 11.86
CA GLY A 68 2.27 1.39 11.17
C GLY A 68 3.45 1.62 12.12
N GLU A 69 3.21 2.21 13.29
CA GLU A 69 4.23 2.42 14.32
C GLU A 69 4.74 1.09 14.91
N THR A 70 3.84 0.13 15.11
CA THR A 70 4.22 -1.20 15.60
C THR A 70 5.00 -1.99 14.56
N TRP A 71 4.61 -1.91 13.27
CA TRP A 71 5.42 -2.47 12.19
C TRP A 71 6.80 -1.82 12.06
N GLN A 72 6.91 -0.52 12.37
CA GLN A 72 8.22 0.15 12.43
C GLN A 72 9.11 -0.46 13.51
N LYS A 73 8.59 -0.77 14.72
CA LYS A 73 9.33 -1.46 15.77
C LYS A 73 9.80 -2.85 15.33
N VAL A 74 8.94 -3.59 14.60
CA VAL A 74 9.33 -4.89 14.01
C VAL A 74 10.51 -4.71 13.04
N MET A 75 10.45 -3.69 12.19
CA MET A 75 11.52 -3.37 11.23
C MET A 75 12.82 -2.91 11.93
N ASP A 76 12.72 -2.24 13.06
CA ASP A 76 13.88 -1.81 13.87
C ASP A 76 14.62 -3.01 14.49
N ILE A 77 13.90 -4.11 14.79
CA ILE A 77 14.49 -5.37 15.28
C ILE A 77 15.09 -6.16 14.11
N ASP A 78 14.37 -6.30 13.01
CA ASP A 78 14.82 -6.99 11.79
C ASP A 78 14.49 -6.17 10.54
N GLY A 79 15.46 -5.41 10.07
CA GLY A 79 15.35 -4.59 8.87
C GLY A 79 15.21 -5.38 7.56
N ASN A 80 15.38 -6.71 7.59
CA ASN A 80 15.18 -7.59 6.42
C ASN A 80 13.81 -8.26 6.41
N TYR A 81 12.98 -8.04 7.42
CA TYR A 81 11.67 -8.66 7.51
C TYR A 81 10.66 -8.01 6.56
N ASP A 82 10.44 -8.62 5.42
CA ASP A 82 9.64 -8.05 4.31
C ASP A 82 8.22 -7.68 4.71
N LEU A 83 7.60 -8.46 5.61
CA LEU A 83 6.23 -8.18 6.04
C LEU A 83 6.09 -6.88 6.82
N ALA A 84 7.15 -6.41 7.50
CA ALA A 84 7.13 -5.11 8.17
C ALA A 84 6.96 -3.97 7.16
N TYR A 85 7.72 -3.99 6.07
CA TYR A 85 7.59 -2.99 5.00
C TYR A 85 6.19 -3.02 4.38
N ILE A 86 5.68 -4.21 4.08
CA ILE A 86 4.35 -4.38 3.51
C ILE A 86 3.28 -3.93 4.50
N GLY A 87 3.45 -4.24 5.79
CA GLY A 87 2.56 -3.82 6.88
C GLY A 87 2.49 -2.30 7.01
N ILE A 88 3.64 -1.62 7.01
CA ILE A 88 3.71 -0.14 7.02
C ILE A 88 3.03 0.41 5.77
N GLY A 89 3.35 -0.11 4.58
CA GLY A 89 2.74 0.32 3.34
C GLY A 89 1.21 0.18 3.33
N ARG A 90 0.69 -0.94 3.85
CA ARG A 90 -0.76 -1.17 3.99
C ARG A 90 -1.39 -0.21 5.00
N SER A 91 -0.73 0.05 6.10
CA SER A 91 -1.18 1.00 7.11
C SER A 91 -1.25 2.42 6.53
N LEU A 92 -0.25 2.84 5.77
CA LEU A 92 -0.23 4.13 5.06
C LEU A 92 -1.32 4.20 3.98
N LEU A 93 -1.54 3.11 3.24
CA LEU A 93 -2.60 3.03 2.23
C LEU A 93 -3.98 3.24 2.85
N ARG A 94 -4.23 2.71 4.04
CA ARG A 94 -5.47 2.91 4.80
C ARG A 94 -5.61 4.30 5.39
N GLN A 95 -4.50 4.99 5.61
CA GLN A 95 -4.44 6.40 6.02
C GLN A 95 -4.54 7.38 4.83
N GLU A 96 -4.79 6.87 3.61
CA GLU A 96 -4.85 7.66 2.36
C GLU A 96 -3.51 8.31 1.97
N LYS A 97 -2.41 7.90 2.61
CA LYS A 97 -1.04 8.34 2.28
C LYS A 97 -0.46 7.53 1.12
N TYR A 98 -1.13 7.61 -0.03
CA TYR A 98 -0.87 6.72 -1.17
C TYR A 98 0.55 6.81 -1.71
N HIS A 99 1.10 8.04 -1.82
CA HIS A 99 2.45 8.25 -2.32
C HIS A 99 3.53 7.62 -1.42
N GLU A 100 3.34 7.73 -0.08
CA GLU A 100 4.24 7.11 0.89
C GLU A 100 4.11 5.58 0.87
N ALA A 101 2.89 5.07 0.82
CA ALA A 101 2.62 3.63 0.74
C ALA A 101 3.32 2.98 -0.46
N MET A 102 3.27 3.63 -1.64
CA MET A 102 3.94 3.13 -2.85
C MET A 102 5.44 2.92 -2.65
N LYS A 103 6.13 3.80 -1.89
CA LYS A 103 7.56 3.66 -1.63
C LYS A 103 7.89 2.36 -0.91
N TYR A 104 7.09 1.99 0.09
CA TYR A 104 7.27 0.74 0.83
C TYR A 104 7.01 -0.49 -0.03
N PHE A 105 5.98 -0.46 -0.88
CA PHE A 105 5.66 -1.59 -1.76
C PHE A 105 6.73 -1.82 -2.83
N VAL A 106 7.30 -0.75 -3.40
CA VAL A 106 8.42 -0.86 -4.35
C VAL A 106 9.63 -1.54 -3.73
N LEU A 107 9.98 -1.21 -2.48
CA LEU A 107 11.14 -1.80 -1.79
C LEU A 107 11.06 -3.32 -1.66
N LYS A 108 9.85 -3.88 -1.65
CA LYS A 108 9.62 -5.32 -1.47
C LYS A 108 8.92 -5.99 -2.66
N TYR A 109 8.91 -5.32 -3.82
CA TYR A 109 8.33 -5.83 -5.07
C TYR A 109 6.88 -6.30 -4.90
N ASP A 110 6.09 -5.59 -4.05
CA ASP A 110 4.67 -5.88 -3.84
C ASP A 110 3.83 -5.12 -4.89
N ASP A 111 3.86 -5.63 -6.13
CA ASP A 111 3.19 -5.00 -7.27
C ASP A 111 1.67 -4.91 -7.09
N GLU A 112 1.07 -5.84 -6.36
CA GLU A 112 -0.37 -5.84 -6.11
C GLU A 112 -0.79 -4.64 -5.28
N ASN A 113 -0.15 -4.44 -4.12
CA ASN A 113 -0.47 -3.32 -3.24
C ASN A 113 0.02 -1.99 -3.80
N TYR A 114 1.16 -1.99 -4.53
CA TYR A 114 1.61 -0.82 -5.28
C TYR A 114 0.55 -0.35 -6.28
N SER A 115 0.01 -1.27 -7.08
CA SER A 115 -1.01 -0.96 -8.08
C SER A 115 -2.30 -0.41 -7.45
N LYS A 116 -2.69 -0.94 -6.28
CA LYS A 116 -3.83 -0.42 -5.51
C LYS A 116 -3.58 1.02 -5.03
N ALA A 117 -2.40 1.28 -4.46
CA ALA A 117 -2.00 2.61 -3.99
C ALA A 117 -1.91 3.61 -5.14
N TYR A 118 -1.29 3.22 -6.26
CA TYR A 118 -1.16 4.05 -7.45
C TYR A 118 -2.50 4.43 -8.06
N LYS A 119 -3.45 3.49 -8.10
CA LYS A 119 -4.81 3.76 -8.59
C LYS A 119 -5.51 4.85 -7.77
N GLN A 120 -5.39 4.78 -6.45
CA GLN A 120 -5.99 5.79 -5.56
C GLN A 120 -5.26 7.13 -5.66
N TYR A 121 -3.93 7.12 -5.66
CA TYR A 121 -3.12 8.32 -5.85
C TYR A 121 -3.47 9.06 -7.14
N ARG A 122 -3.57 8.33 -8.25
CA ARG A 122 -3.95 8.92 -9.55
C ARG A 122 -5.35 9.51 -9.52
N LYS A 123 -6.30 8.83 -8.85
CA LYS A 123 -7.67 9.32 -8.72
C LYS A 123 -7.69 10.64 -7.93
N GLU A 124 -7.06 10.67 -6.78
CA GLU A 124 -6.94 11.86 -5.93
C GLU A 124 -6.29 13.02 -6.69
N TRP A 125 -5.18 12.76 -7.38
CA TRP A 125 -4.49 13.76 -8.17
C TRP A 125 -5.39 14.36 -9.28
N VAL A 126 -6.16 13.52 -9.97
CA VAL A 126 -7.10 13.99 -11.01
C VAL A 126 -8.22 14.81 -10.38
N GLU A 127 -8.80 14.36 -9.26
CA GLU A 127 -9.87 15.07 -8.55
C GLU A 127 -9.40 16.46 -8.07
N GLU A 128 -8.19 16.55 -7.55
CA GLU A 128 -7.59 17.81 -7.12
C GLU A 128 -7.34 18.79 -8.28
N HIS A 129 -6.96 18.27 -9.44
CA HIS A 129 -6.54 19.09 -10.58
C HIS A 129 -7.61 19.19 -11.68
N ILE A 130 -8.81 18.64 -11.51
CA ILE A 130 -9.84 18.55 -12.55
C ILE A 130 -10.22 19.92 -13.12
N VAL A 131 -10.32 20.95 -12.28
CA VAL A 131 -10.66 22.31 -12.72
C VAL A 131 -9.58 22.88 -13.64
N ILE A 132 -8.31 22.72 -13.24
CA ILE A 132 -7.17 23.19 -14.03
C ILE A 132 -7.11 22.44 -15.37
N ILE A 133 -7.31 21.13 -15.36
CA ILE A 133 -7.32 20.30 -16.56
C ILE A 133 -8.40 20.79 -17.53
N VAL A 134 -9.62 21.03 -17.03
CA VAL A 134 -10.74 21.54 -17.86
C VAL A 134 -10.40 22.93 -18.44
N ILE A 135 -9.86 23.84 -17.63
CA ILE A 135 -9.46 25.18 -18.11
C ILE A 135 -8.41 25.08 -19.22
N VAL A 136 -7.41 24.23 -19.07
CA VAL A 136 -6.36 24.03 -20.06
C VAL A 136 -6.95 23.49 -21.36
N ILE A 137 -7.83 22.49 -21.28
CA ILE A 137 -8.51 21.93 -22.46
C ILE A 137 -9.33 23.00 -23.17
N LEU A 138 -10.15 23.76 -22.42
CA LEU A 138 -10.95 24.85 -23.01
C LEU A 138 -10.07 25.91 -23.66
N ALA A 139 -8.96 26.31 -23.03
CA ALA A 139 -8.03 27.26 -23.58
C ALA A 139 -7.41 26.77 -24.91
N LEU A 140 -7.01 25.49 -24.98
CA LEU A 140 -6.47 24.89 -26.19
C LEU A 140 -7.46 24.93 -27.37
N PHE A 141 -8.76 24.85 -27.11
CA PHE A 141 -9.79 24.93 -28.14
C PHE A 141 -10.18 26.38 -28.49
N LEU A 142 -10.35 27.24 -27.50
CA LEU A 142 -10.87 28.61 -27.70
C LEU A 142 -9.83 29.59 -28.24
N ILE A 143 -8.56 29.46 -27.84
CA ILE A 143 -7.49 30.36 -28.27
C ILE A 143 -7.31 30.35 -29.79
N PRO A 144 -7.16 29.18 -30.47
CA PRO A 144 -7.02 29.14 -31.93
C PRO A 144 -8.23 29.72 -32.67
N LEU A 145 -9.45 29.43 -32.15
CA LEU A 145 -10.69 29.98 -32.71
C LEU A 145 -10.75 31.51 -32.58
N GLY A 146 -10.34 32.04 -31.44
CA GLY A 146 -10.25 33.47 -31.19
C GLY A 146 -9.23 34.16 -32.13
N ILE A 147 -8.03 33.61 -32.23
CA ILE A 147 -6.98 34.09 -33.13
C ILE A 147 -7.46 34.08 -34.58
N GLY A 148 -8.14 33.02 -35.00
CA GLY A 148 -8.69 32.90 -36.35
C GLY A 148 -9.73 33.99 -36.68
N LYS A 149 -10.66 34.26 -35.72
CA LYS A 149 -11.64 35.35 -35.86
C LYS A 149 -10.98 36.73 -35.90
N ILE A 150 -10.02 36.99 -35.04
CA ILE A 150 -9.30 38.26 -34.99
C ILE A 150 -8.54 38.51 -36.29
N ARG A 151 -7.85 37.52 -36.85
CA ARG A 151 -7.16 37.60 -38.14
C ARG A 151 -8.13 37.90 -39.28
N ARG A 152 -9.30 37.24 -39.29
CA ARG A 152 -10.33 37.47 -40.31
C ARG A 152 -10.90 38.87 -40.24
N LEU A 153 -11.25 39.37 -39.03
CA LEU A 153 -11.73 40.72 -38.82
C LEU A 153 -10.68 41.78 -39.25
N LYS A 154 -9.39 41.54 -38.90
CA LYS A 154 -8.32 42.44 -39.34
C LYS A 154 -8.19 42.49 -40.86
N TYR A 155 -8.27 41.34 -41.53
CA TYR A 155 -8.25 41.28 -43.00
C TYR A 155 -9.44 42.01 -43.65
N GLU A 156 -10.65 41.93 -43.07
CA GLU A 156 -11.86 42.61 -43.56
C GLU A 156 -11.73 44.14 -43.36
N ILE A 157 -11.12 44.62 -42.28
CA ILE A 157 -10.88 46.03 -42.02
C ILE A 157 -9.83 46.59 -43.00
N ASP A 158 -8.70 45.90 -43.16
CA ASP A 158 -7.62 46.32 -44.04
C ASP A 158 -8.09 46.38 -45.51
N THR A 159 -8.98 45.48 -45.94
CA THR A 159 -9.56 45.49 -47.28
C THR A 159 -10.61 46.61 -47.44
N ALA A 160 -11.39 46.92 -46.41
CA ALA A 160 -12.38 48.03 -46.48
C ALA A 160 -11.73 49.41 -46.59
N ASP A 161 -10.57 49.61 -45.96
CA ASP A 161 -9.82 50.87 -46.08
C ASP A 161 -9.21 51.10 -47.46
N ILE A 162 -8.87 50.04 -48.19
CA ILE A 162 -8.37 50.13 -49.58
C ILE A 162 -9.42 50.66 -50.54
N PHE A 163 -10.71 50.40 -50.31
CA PHE A 163 -11.82 50.85 -51.16
C PHE A 163 -12.42 52.25 -50.80
N ARG A 164 -11.84 52.92 -49.80
CA ARG A 164 -12.27 54.24 -49.33
C ARG A 164 -11.45 55.42 -49.91
N VAL A 165 -10.51 55.18 -50.79
CA VAL A 165 -9.70 56.20 -51.47
C VAL A 165 -10.29 56.64 -52.80
#